data_461dfd8ff97b661965ca3384b20d00f7
#
_entry.id   461dfd8ff97b661965ca3384b20d00f7
#
_cell.length_a   1.000
_cell.length_b   1.000
_cell.length_c   1.000
_cell.angle_alpha   90.00
_cell.angle_beta   90.00
_cell.angle_gamma   90.00
#
_symmetry.space_group_name_H-M   'P 1'
#
loop_
_entity.id
_entity.type
_entity.pdbx_description
1 polymer ?
#
loop_
_entity_poly.entity_id
_entity_poly.type
_entity_poly.pdbx_seq_one_letter_code
_entity_poly.pdbx_strand_id
1 'polypeptide(L)'
;PIVQNFSPTTIAKAPIAKALTINKTHIFLGEINRRGLAVGYHHRLNGKDANNARMVKITGLPNQQGVYIGRVEIRNPANGQWVSKISSSSFFPDRWSQAQVLTEIKSAFNSANKSKEPWQGTSTSGLRIEGYYNKVTNTITTAYPIYRR
;
A
#
# COMPACT_ATOMS: atom_id res chain seq x y z
N PRO A 1 -39.62 33.94 -10.97
CA PRO A 1 -39.13 33.22 -10.89
C PRO A 1 -38.02 32.84 -11.45
N ILE A 2 -37.58 32.88 -11.79
CA ILE A 2 -36.67 32.65 -12.28
C ILE A 2 -35.62 32.19 -11.79
N VAL A 3 -35.45 32.14 -11.16
CA VAL A 3 -34.55 31.78 -10.59
C VAL A 3 -33.95 30.69 -10.67
N GLN A 4 -34.34 30.03 -10.94
CA GLN A 4 -33.87 29.04 -10.84
C GLN A 4 -32.98 28.58 -11.42
N ASN A 5 -32.62 28.88 -11.92
CA ASN A 5 -31.96 28.35 -12.57
C ASN A 5 -30.80 28.25 -12.52
N PHE A 6 -30.33 28.31 -12.44
CA PHE A 6 -29.21 28.33 -12.68
C PHE A 6 -28.26 27.81 -11.80
N SER A 7 -28.14 27.94 -10.83
CA SER A 7 -27.09 27.56 -9.91
C SER A 7 -26.70 26.13 -9.90
N PRO A 8 -27.60 25.19 -9.85
CA PRO A 8 -27.24 23.77 -9.85
C PRO A 8 -26.40 23.36 -11.04
N THR A 9 -26.72 23.92 -12.17
CA THR A 9 -25.99 23.61 -13.40
C THR A 9 -24.54 24.09 -13.32
N THR A 10 -24.35 25.28 -12.75
CA THR A 10 -23.00 25.80 -12.60
C THR A 10 -22.17 24.94 -11.67
N ILE A 11 -22.77 24.49 -10.58
CA ILE A 11 -22.06 23.64 -9.64
C ILE A 11 -21.72 22.30 -10.28
N ALA A 12 -22.62 21.74 -11.05
CA ALA A 12 -22.38 20.46 -11.70
C ALA A 12 -21.21 20.51 -12.69
N LYS A 13 -20.87 21.68 -13.18
CA LYS A 13 -19.77 21.81 -14.13
C LYS A 13 -18.42 21.96 -13.45
N ALA A 14 -18.38 22.16 -12.16
CA ALA A 14 -17.12 22.25 -11.46
C ALA A 14 -16.38 20.93 -11.51
N PRO A 15 -15.07 20.94 -11.75
CA PRO A 15 -14.31 19.69 -11.75
C PRO A 15 -14.35 19.03 -10.39
N ILE A 16 -14.47 17.73 -10.38
CA ILE A 16 -14.41 16.95 -9.14
C ILE A 16 -13.02 16.35 -9.06
N ALA A 17 -12.31 16.67 -7.99
CA ALA A 17 -10.98 16.11 -7.78
C ALA A 17 -11.11 14.59 -7.54
N LYS A 18 -10.16 13.84 -8.08
CA LYS A 18 -10.11 12.40 -7.83
C LYS A 18 -9.79 12.16 -6.36
N ALA A 19 -10.51 11.26 -5.74
CA ALA A 19 -10.21 10.84 -4.38
C ALA A 19 -8.89 10.10 -4.34
N LEU A 20 -8.16 10.23 -3.24
CA LEU A 20 -6.95 9.46 -3.00
C LEU A 20 -7.32 7.99 -2.86
N THR A 21 -6.65 7.14 -3.63
CA THR A 21 -6.82 5.70 -3.55
C THR A 21 -5.50 5.02 -3.21
N ILE A 22 -5.58 3.81 -2.69
CA ILE A 22 -4.42 2.99 -2.38
C ILE A 22 -4.59 1.66 -3.11
N ASN A 23 -3.53 1.18 -3.73
CA ASN A 23 -3.55 -0.13 -4.39
C ASN A 23 -3.53 -1.24 -3.33
N LYS A 24 -4.72 -1.61 -2.88
CA LYS A 24 -4.89 -2.60 -1.82
C LYS A 24 -4.39 -3.98 -2.21
N THR A 25 -4.62 -4.38 -3.45
CA THR A 25 -4.16 -5.67 -3.95
C THR A 25 -2.65 -5.79 -3.80
N HIS A 26 -1.93 -4.76 -4.19
CA HIS A 26 -0.48 -4.75 -4.09
C HIS A 26 -0.01 -4.93 -2.64
N ILE A 27 -0.66 -4.24 -1.71
CA ILE A 27 -0.24 -4.26 -0.30
C ILE A 27 -0.62 -5.56 0.38
N PHE A 28 -1.84 -6.04 0.19
CA PHE A 28 -2.38 -7.16 0.96
C PHE A 28 -2.20 -8.52 0.30
N LEU A 29 -2.11 -8.57 -1.02
CA LEU A 29 -2.01 -9.83 -1.75
C LEU A 29 -0.72 -9.96 -2.53
N GLY A 30 -0.12 -8.85 -2.92
CA GLY A 30 0.97 -8.88 -3.88
C GLY A 30 0.45 -9.13 -5.29
N GLU A 31 1.32 -8.98 -6.25
CA GLU A 31 0.97 -9.05 -7.67
C GLU A 31 2.13 -9.61 -8.47
N ILE A 32 1.82 -10.15 -9.64
CA ILE A 32 2.82 -10.41 -10.67
C ILE A 32 2.67 -9.28 -11.69
N ASN A 33 3.73 -8.50 -11.87
CA ASN A 33 3.65 -7.34 -12.77
C ASN A 33 3.80 -7.78 -14.25
N ARG A 34 3.74 -6.81 -15.16
CA ARG A 34 3.84 -7.10 -16.59
C ARG A 34 5.11 -7.81 -16.99
N ARG A 35 6.17 -7.62 -16.25
CA ARG A 35 7.47 -8.24 -16.51
C ARG A 35 7.58 -9.63 -15.90
N GLY A 36 6.51 -10.12 -15.29
CA GLY A 36 6.51 -11.42 -14.63
C GLY A 36 7.17 -11.44 -13.26
N LEU A 37 7.42 -10.29 -12.68
CA LEU A 37 8.07 -10.19 -11.37
C LEU A 37 7.04 -10.14 -10.25
N ALA A 38 7.35 -10.80 -9.14
CA ALA A 38 6.55 -10.72 -7.93
C ALA A 38 6.83 -9.39 -7.23
N VAL A 39 5.76 -8.66 -6.90
CA VAL A 39 5.85 -7.35 -6.27
C VAL A 39 4.78 -7.21 -5.18
N GLY A 40 5.05 -6.35 -4.21
CA GLY A 40 4.08 -6.07 -3.14
C GLY A 40 4.13 -7.09 -2.01
N TYR A 41 2.99 -7.23 -1.32
CA TYR A 41 2.76 -8.09 -0.17
C TYR A 41 3.45 -7.57 1.09
N HIS A 42 2.71 -6.75 1.83
CA HIS A 42 3.26 -6.03 2.98
C HIS A 42 2.44 -6.15 4.25
N HIS A 43 1.44 -7.03 4.27
CA HIS A 43 0.65 -7.26 5.46
C HIS A 43 0.12 -8.70 5.50
N ARG A 44 0.29 -9.34 6.64
CA ARG A 44 -0.18 -10.71 6.89
C ARG A 44 -1.09 -10.67 8.12
N LEU A 45 -2.39 -10.54 7.88
CA LEU A 45 -3.36 -10.40 8.97
C LEU A 45 -3.26 -11.60 9.94
N ASN A 46 -3.01 -11.32 11.20
CA ASN A 46 -2.79 -12.32 12.24
C ASN A 46 -1.64 -13.29 11.89
N GLY A 47 -0.69 -12.86 11.08
CA GLY A 47 0.45 -13.68 10.68
C GLY A 47 0.12 -14.77 9.68
N LYS A 48 -1.05 -14.70 9.04
CA LYS A 48 -1.48 -15.72 8.08
C LYS A 48 -1.29 -15.23 6.65
N ASP A 49 -0.77 -16.11 5.81
CA ASP A 49 -0.60 -15.77 4.40
C ASP A 49 -1.92 -15.74 3.65
N ALA A 50 -1.95 -14.91 2.61
CA ALA A 50 -3.03 -14.91 1.63
C ALA A 50 -2.93 -16.16 0.75
N ASN A 51 -4.02 -16.48 0.03
CA ASN A 51 -4.04 -17.69 -0.80
C ASN A 51 -3.03 -17.67 -1.93
N ASN A 52 -2.69 -16.49 -2.42
CA ASN A 52 -1.82 -16.30 -3.58
C ASN A 52 -0.40 -15.85 -3.21
N ALA A 53 -0.10 -15.74 -1.93
CA ALA A 53 1.19 -15.23 -1.47
C ALA A 53 1.62 -16.02 -0.24
N ARG A 54 2.92 -16.16 -0.07
CA ARG A 54 3.41 -16.89 1.10
C ARG A 54 4.77 -16.37 1.57
N MET A 55 4.94 -16.38 2.88
CA MET A 55 6.22 -16.11 3.53
C MET A 55 7.09 -17.36 3.41
N VAL A 56 8.26 -17.19 2.81
CA VAL A 56 9.22 -18.29 2.70
C VAL A 56 10.15 -18.29 3.90
N LYS A 57 10.64 -17.12 4.29
CA LYS A 57 11.58 -17.01 5.40
C LYS A 57 11.54 -15.61 5.99
N ILE A 58 11.40 -15.51 7.31
CA ILE A 58 11.55 -14.24 8.01
C ILE A 58 13.04 -13.96 8.16
N THR A 59 13.51 -12.85 7.62
CA THR A 59 14.92 -12.47 7.62
C THR A 59 15.24 -11.37 8.61
N GLY A 60 14.21 -10.67 9.12
CA GLY A 60 14.35 -9.70 10.19
C GLY A 60 13.18 -9.85 11.13
N LEU A 61 13.44 -10.19 12.38
CA LEU A 61 12.41 -10.42 13.38
C LEU A 61 11.64 -9.14 13.69
N PRO A 62 10.39 -9.24 14.15
CA PRO A 62 9.61 -8.07 14.50
C PRO A 62 10.35 -7.16 15.48
N ASN A 63 10.38 -5.88 15.16
CA ASN A 63 10.95 -4.87 16.04
C ASN A 63 9.91 -4.44 17.09
N GLN A 64 10.22 -3.42 17.89
CA GLN A 64 9.31 -2.96 18.94
C GLN A 64 7.97 -2.50 18.42
N GLN A 65 7.93 -2.02 17.17
CA GLN A 65 6.68 -1.57 16.55
C GLN A 65 5.91 -2.71 15.87
N GLY A 66 6.50 -3.89 15.80
CA GLY A 66 5.88 -5.05 15.16
C GLY A 66 6.19 -5.19 13.67
N VAL A 67 7.09 -4.36 13.14
CA VAL A 67 7.51 -4.41 11.73
C VAL A 67 8.58 -5.49 11.58
N TYR A 68 8.49 -6.28 10.53
CA TYR A 68 9.47 -7.31 10.23
C TYR A 68 9.69 -7.42 8.73
N ILE A 69 10.69 -8.16 8.32
CA ILE A 69 10.98 -8.38 6.90
C ILE A 69 11.16 -9.86 6.62
N GLY A 70 10.87 -10.24 5.38
CA GLY A 70 11.01 -11.61 4.96
C GLY A 70 11.03 -11.77 3.45
N ARG A 71 11.39 -12.97 3.05
CA ARG A 71 11.37 -13.36 1.65
C ARG A 71 10.03 -14.02 1.36
N VAL A 72 9.44 -13.65 0.23
CA VAL A 72 8.10 -14.10 -0.11
C VAL A 72 8.03 -14.61 -1.54
N GLU A 73 6.98 -15.38 -1.81
CA GLU A 73 6.62 -15.81 -3.16
C GLU A 73 5.19 -15.44 -3.42
N ILE A 74 4.91 -15.07 -4.67
CA ILE A 74 3.57 -14.71 -5.13
C ILE A 74 3.21 -15.69 -6.25
N ARG A 75 1.98 -16.21 -6.22
CA ARG A 75 1.54 -17.13 -7.24
C ARG A 75 1.07 -16.38 -8.48
N ASN A 76 1.59 -16.79 -9.63
CA ASN A 76 1.19 -16.23 -10.91
C ASN A 76 -0.17 -16.84 -11.28
N PRO A 77 -1.24 -16.03 -11.36
CA PRO A 77 -2.57 -16.57 -11.67
C PRO A 77 -2.69 -17.10 -13.10
N ALA A 78 -1.79 -16.69 -14.00
CA ALA A 78 -1.85 -17.15 -15.38
C ALA A 78 -1.41 -18.60 -15.54
N ASN A 79 -0.52 -19.10 -14.69
CA ASN A 79 0.02 -20.45 -14.84
C ASN A 79 0.12 -21.23 -13.53
N GLY A 80 -0.27 -20.63 -12.40
CA GLY A 80 -0.22 -21.28 -11.10
C GLY A 80 1.17 -21.42 -10.48
N GLN A 81 2.20 -20.89 -11.12
CA GLN A 81 3.58 -21.00 -10.64
C GLN A 81 3.83 -20.00 -9.53
N TRP A 82 4.63 -20.39 -8.53
CA TRP A 82 5.08 -19.50 -7.48
C TRP A 82 6.33 -18.77 -7.95
N VAL A 83 6.32 -17.45 -7.78
CA VAL A 83 7.43 -16.58 -8.21
C VAL A 83 8.05 -15.92 -6.99
N SER A 84 9.35 -16.10 -6.81
CA SER A 84 10.06 -15.47 -5.71
C SER A 84 10.18 -13.97 -5.96
N LYS A 85 9.83 -13.18 -4.94
CA LYS A 85 10.10 -11.75 -5.00
C LYS A 85 11.60 -11.53 -4.83
N ILE A 86 12.19 -10.72 -5.71
CA ILE A 86 13.64 -10.54 -5.74
C ILE A 86 14.14 -9.88 -4.45
N SER A 87 13.51 -8.79 -4.03
CA SER A 87 13.85 -8.12 -2.77
C SER A 87 12.94 -8.60 -1.65
N SER A 88 13.41 -8.50 -0.42
CA SER A 88 12.57 -8.81 0.74
C SER A 88 11.40 -7.83 0.84
N SER A 89 10.30 -8.28 1.42
CA SER A 89 9.18 -7.43 1.79
C SER A 89 9.28 -7.04 3.25
N SER A 90 8.96 -5.79 3.55
CA SER A 90 8.70 -5.37 4.92
C SER A 90 7.20 -5.46 5.18
N PHE A 91 6.84 -5.77 6.42
CA PHE A 91 5.46 -6.05 6.80
C PHE A 91 4.99 -5.15 7.93
N PHE A 92 3.79 -4.62 7.76
CA PHE A 92 3.07 -3.95 8.83
C PHE A 92 2.77 -4.96 9.96
N PRO A 93 2.55 -4.47 11.18
CA PRO A 93 2.27 -5.37 12.30
C PRO A 93 1.12 -6.33 12.00
N ASP A 94 1.31 -7.61 12.30
CA ASP A 94 0.31 -8.65 12.04
C ASP A 94 -1.02 -8.40 12.72
N ARG A 95 -0.99 -7.73 13.89
CA ARG A 95 -2.19 -7.47 14.67
C ARG A 95 -3.04 -6.33 14.12
N TRP A 96 -2.50 -5.52 13.22
CA TRP A 96 -3.28 -4.44 12.63
C TRP A 96 -4.32 -5.01 11.68
N SER A 97 -5.53 -4.42 11.70
CA SER A 97 -6.51 -4.72 10.67
C SER A 97 -6.09 -4.10 9.35
N GLN A 98 -6.67 -4.56 8.26
CA GLN A 98 -6.42 -3.94 6.95
C GLN A 98 -6.84 -2.47 6.96
N ALA A 99 -7.96 -2.15 7.61
CA ALA A 99 -8.40 -0.76 7.73
C ALA A 99 -7.37 0.10 8.46
N GLN A 100 -6.76 -0.42 9.52
CA GLN A 100 -5.71 0.30 10.23
C GLN A 100 -4.48 0.51 9.35
N VAL A 101 -4.06 -0.52 8.60
CA VAL A 101 -2.94 -0.37 7.67
C VAL A 101 -3.20 0.79 6.71
N LEU A 102 -4.39 0.85 6.12
CA LEU A 102 -4.74 1.90 5.17
C LEU A 102 -4.76 3.28 5.82
N THR A 103 -5.29 3.38 7.02
CA THR A 103 -5.31 4.64 7.77
C THR A 103 -3.90 5.12 8.08
N GLU A 104 -3.03 4.21 8.50
CA GLU A 104 -1.64 4.55 8.81
C GLU A 104 -0.88 4.99 7.56
N ILE A 105 -1.10 4.32 6.44
CA ILE A 105 -0.49 4.72 5.16
C ILE A 105 -0.93 6.14 4.78
N LYS A 106 -2.22 6.42 4.88
CA LYS A 106 -2.73 7.75 4.53
C LYS A 106 -2.14 8.83 5.43
N SER A 107 -2.05 8.58 6.73
CA SER A 107 -1.49 9.55 7.66
C SER A 107 -0.01 9.82 7.38
N ALA A 108 0.75 8.79 7.07
CA ALA A 108 2.16 8.94 6.71
C ALA A 108 2.30 9.73 5.40
N PHE A 109 1.48 9.40 4.41
CA PHE A 109 1.49 10.11 3.14
C PHE A 109 1.17 11.60 3.33
N ASN A 110 0.21 11.92 4.19
CA ASN A 110 -0.15 13.31 4.46
C ASN A 110 0.99 14.10 5.07
N SER A 111 1.88 13.46 5.83
CA SER A 111 3.03 14.11 6.45
C SER A 111 4.25 14.13 5.52
N ALA A 112 4.19 13.46 4.38
CA ALA A 112 5.33 13.25 3.52
C ALA A 112 5.56 14.42 2.57
N ASN A 113 6.81 14.56 2.12
CA ASN A 113 7.14 15.42 0.99
C ASN A 113 6.83 14.65 -0.29
N LYS A 114 5.75 15.02 -0.95
CA LYS A 114 5.23 14.29 -2.10
C LYS A 114 5.98 14.55 -3.39
N SER A 115 6.95 15.49 -3.37
CA SER A 115 7.81 15.71 -4.51
C SER A 115 8.97 14.74 -4.58
N LYS A 116 9.21 13.99 -3.50
CA LYS A 116 10.25 12.94 -3.49
C LYS A 116 9.64 11.59 -3.81
N GLU A 117 10.44 10.75 -4.46
CA GLU A 117 10.03 9.39 -4.80
C GLU A 117 11.18 8.42 -4.50
N PRO A 118 10.98 7.44 -3.64
CA PRO A 118 9.73 7.22 -2.89
C PRO A 118 9.47 8.32 -1.87
N TRP A 119 8.19 8.58 -1.60
CA TRP A 119 7.83 9.46 -0.51
C TRP A 119 8.08 8.73 0.82
N GLN A 120 8.39 9.49 1.85
CA GLN A 120 8.54 8.96 3.21
C GLN A 120 7.80 9.84 4.18
N GLY A 121 7.08 9.24 5.09
CA GLY A 121 6.34 9.97 6.10
C GLY A 121 6.25 9.18 7.40
N THR A 122 5.76 9.84 8.42
CA THR A 122 5.53 9.24 9.74
C THR A 122 4.03 9.16 9.97
N SER A 123 3.55 7.96 10.26
CA SER A 123 2.13 7.77 10.52
C SER A 123 1.75 8.26 11.91
N THR A 124 0.45 8.31 12.19
CA THR A 124 -0.05 8.74 13.50
C THR A 124 0.45 7.86 14.64
N SER A 125 0.72 6.59 14.38
CA SER A 125 1.31 5.69 15.38
C SER A 125 2.82 5.84 15.51
N GLY A 126 3.44 6.73 14.75
CA GLY A 126 4.89 6.93 14.79
C GLY A 126 5.67 5.99 13.88
N LEU A 127 4.99 5.26 13.00
CA LEU A 127 5.66 4.34 12.09
C LEU A 127 6.16 5.07 10.86
N ARG A 128 7.42 4.83 10.49
CA ARG A 128 7.96 5.36 9.24
C ARG A 128 7.49 4.48 8.09
N ILE A 129 6.89 5.12 7.10
CA ILE A 129 6.34 4.44 5.91
C ILE A 129 6.87 5.14 4.68
N GLU A 130 7.21 4.35 3.69
CA GLU A 130 7.62 4.88 2.41
C GLU A 130 6.79 4.25 1.30
N GLY A 131 6.69 4.93 0.16
CA GLY A 131 5.91 4.41 -0.92
C GLY A 131 6.04 5.22 -2.20
N TYR A 132 5.22 4.88 -3.18
CA TYR A 132 5.18 5.53 -4.46
C TYR A 132 3.78 6.05 -4.76
N TYR A 133 3.72 7.13 -5.49
CA TYR A 133 2.46 7.84 -5.72
C TYR A 133 2.36 8.27 -7.17
N ASN A 134 1.21 8.00 -7.78
CA ASN A 134 0.89 8.44 -9.12
C ASN A 134 -0.01 9.66 -9.04
N LYS A 135 0.53 10.83 -9.41
CA LYS A 135 -0.22 12.09 -9.35
C LYS A 135 -1.40 12.13 -10.31
N VAL A 136 -1.27 11.47 -11.46
CA VAL A 136 -2.30 11.51 -12.49
C VAL A 136 -3.57 10.84 -12.00
N THR A 137 -3.43 9.71 -11.34
CA THR A 137 -4.57 8.93 -10.83
C THR A 137 -4.88 9.22 -9.37
N ASN A 138 -4.05 9.99 -8.68
CA ASN A 138 -4.13 10.22 -7.23
C ASN A 138 -4.14 8.91 -6.48
N THR A 139 -3.20 8.01 -6.83
CA THR A 139 -3.12 6.67 -6.26
C THR A 139 -1.77 6.44 -5.59
N ILE A 140 -1.81 5.97 -4.37
CA ILE A 140 -0.62 5.39 -3.72
C ILE A 140 -0.48 3.99 -4.30
N THR A 141 0.51 3.81 -5.16
CA THR A 141 0.68 2.56 -5.91
C THR A 141 1.30 1.47 -5.06
N THR A 142 2.12 1.86 -4.09
CA THR A 142 2.64 0.94 -3.08
C THR A 142 3.01 1.74 -1.83
N ALA A 143 2.98 1.07 -0.69
CA ALA A 143 3.46 1.62 0.58
C ALA A 143 3.82 0.47 1.49
N TYR A 144 4.86 0.67 2.28
CA TYR A 144 5.39 -0.37 3.17
C TYR A 144 6.12 0.29 4.32
N PRO A 145 6.20 -0.38 5.47
CA PRO A 145 6.90 0.19 6.62
C PRO A 145 8.40 0.08 6.42
N ILE A 146 9.14 1.05 6.92
CA ILE A 146 10.59 1.01 6.93
C ILE A 146 11.02 0.18 8.13
N TYR A 147 11.73 -0.91 7.87
CA TYR A 147 12.18 -1.80 8.94
C TYR A 147 13.45 -1.25 9.57
N ARG A 148 13.42 -1.11 10.89
CA ARG A 148 14.59 -0.77 11.69
C ARG A 148 14.57 -1.60 12.96
N ARG A 149 15.69 -2.13 13.30
CA ARG A 149 15.80 -2.96 14.51
C ARG A 149 15.75 -2.10 15.75
#